data_24c1deffc8d72a4f023dd33ec61f1a1c
#
_entry.id   24c1deffc8d72a4f023dd33ec61f1a1c
#
_cell.length_a   1.000
_cell.length_b   1.000
_cell.length_c   1.000
_cell.angle_alpha   90.00
_cell.angle_beta   90.00
_cell.angle_gamma   90.00
#
_symmetry.space_group_name_H-M   'P 1'
#
loop_
_entity.id
_entity.type
_entity.pdbx_description
1 polymer ?
#
loop_
_entity_poly.entity_id
_entity_poly.type
_entity_poly.pdbx_seq_one_letter_code
_entity_poly.pdbx_strand_id
1 'polypeptide(L)' 'MLSEEALIGMRVRVSKSLLRTDLRGLEGTIARRWGSPHYVALDVLLENGRSELFWHHELEEIEGVT' A
#
# COMPACT_ATOMS: atom_id res chain seq x y z
N MET A 1 -3.86 6.10 3.97
CA MET A 1 -5.06 6.14 3.11
C MET A 1 -6.24 5.52 3.83
N LEU A 2 -7.43 5.86 3.46
CA LEU A 2 -8.63 5.26 4.02
C LEU A 2 -8.85 3.87 3.39
N SER A 3 -9.40 2.94 4.17
CA SER A 3 -9.61 1.57 3.70
C SER A 3 -10.49 1.49 2.46
N GLU A 4 -11.50 2.35 2.38
CA GLU A 4 -12.43 2.39 1.26
C GLU A 4 -11.80 2.93 -0.03
N GLU A 5 -10.66 3.62 0.08
CA GLU A 5 -9.93 4.16 -1.07
C GLU A 5 -8.91 3.19 -1.63
N ALA A 6 -8.62 2.12 -0.89
CA ALA A 6 -7.58 1.16 -1.25
C ALA A 6 -8.10 0.14 -2.26
N LEU A 7 -7.89 0.41 -3.54
CA LEU A 7 -8.38 -0.41 -4.63
C LEU A 7 -7.24 -1.15 -5.34
N ILE A 8 -7.54 -2.35 -5.81
CA ILE A 8 -6.60 -3.14 -6.61
C ILE A 8 -6.20 -2.35 -7.86
N GLY A 9 -4.91 -2.32 -8.14
CA GLY A 9 -4.35 -1.55 -9.25
C GLY A 9 -3.91 -0.13 -8.90
N MET A 10 -4.24 0.32 -7.69
CA MET A 10 -3.86 1.66 -7.24
C MET A 10 -2.37 1.74 -6.92
N ARG A 11 -1.74 2.86 -7.30
CA ARG A 11 -0.34 3.13 -6.96
C ARG A 11 -0.27 3.72 -5.56
N VAL A 12 0.65 3.21 -4.77
CA VAL A 12 0.83 3.61 -3.38
C VAL A 12 2.31 3.76 -3.05
N ARG A 13 2.57 4.48 -1.95
CA ARG A 13 3.91 4.60 -1.38
C ARG A 13 3.86 4.15 0.07
N VAL A 14 4.88 3.42 0.50
CA VAL A 14 4.99 2.99 1.89
C VAL A 14 5.29 4.22 2.75
N SER A 15 4.50 4.39 3.81
CA SER A 15 4.63 5.55 4.70
C SER A 15 6.01 5.61 5.35
N LYS A 16 6.55 6.82 5.47
CA LYS A 16 7.83 7.05 6.12
C LYS A 16 7.78 6.82 7.63
N SER A 17 6.59 6.78 8.20
CA SER A 17 6.41 6.51 9.63
C SER A 17 6.41 5.03 9.96
N LEU A 18 6.46 4.15 8.96
CA LEU A 18 6.46 2.71 9.16
C LEU A 18 7.74 2.26 9.88
N LEU A 19 7.58 1.33 10.84
CA LEU A 19 8.72 0.77 11.58
C LEU A 19 9.64 -0.09 10.71
N ARG A 20 9.13 -0.63 9.61
CA ARG A 20 9.91 -1.43 8.66
C ARG A 20 10.73 -0.50 7.79
N THR A 21 11.88 -0.10 8.29
CA THR A 21 12.72 0.96 7.69
C THR A 21 13.23 0.62 6.29
N ASP A 22 13.40 -0.67 5.98
CA ASP A 22 13.83 -1.14 4.67
C ASP A 22 12.79 -0.92 3.57
N LEU A 23 11.54 -0.70 3.95
CA LEU A 23 10.44 -0.53 3.00
C LEU A 23 9.93 0.91 2.89
N ARG A 24 10.39 1.79 3.77
CA ARG A 24 9.91 3.19 3.77
C ARG A 24 10.15 3.87 2.45
N GLY A 25 9.12 4.54 1.97
CA GLY A 25 9.20 5.35 0.77
C GLY A 25 9.18 4.58 -0.54
N LEU A 26 9.17 3.25 -0.49
CA LEU A 26 9.04 2.45 -1.70
C LEU A 26 7.65 2.62 -2.29
N GLU A 27 7.57 2.65 -3.61
CA GLU A 27 6.32 2.70 -4.32
C GLU A 27 5.95 1.33 -4.85
N GLY A 28 4.67 1.13 -5.07
CA GLY A 28 4.18 -0.12 -5.59
C GLY A 28 2.73 -0.04 -6.03
N THR A 29 2.18 -1.19 -6.35
CA THR A 29 0.81 -1.31 -6.83
C THR A 29 0.07 -2.32 -5.97
N ILE A 30 -1.14 -1.95 -5.55
CA ILE A 30 -1.99 -2.86 -4.79
C ILE A 30 -2.41 -4.01 -5.70
N ALA A 31 -2.00 -5.23 -5.34
CA ALA A 31 -2.28 -6.43 -6.12
C ALA A 31 -3.48 -7.21 -5.56
N ARG A 32 -3.65 -7.21 -4.24
CA ARG A 32 -4.74 -7.92 -3.57
C ARG A 32 -5.23 -7.14 -2.37
N ARG A 33 -6.48 -7.39 -2.01
CA ARG A 33 -7.13 -6.76 -0.88
C ARG A 33 -7.76 -7.82 0.01
N TRP A 34 -7.46 -7.77 1.31
CA TRP A 34 -7.92 -8.74 2.30
C TRP A 34 -8.62 -8.05 3.46
N GLY A 35 -9.53 -8.75 4.09
CA GLY A 35 -10.10 -8.33 5.35
C GLY A 35 -11.45 -7.65 5.23
N SER A 36 -11.88 -7.11 6.37
CA SER A 36 -13.18 -6.45 6.49
C SER A 36 -13.11 -4.99 6.09
N PRO A 37 -14.25 -4.32 5.92
CA PRO A 37 -14.26 -2.88 5.61
C PRO A 37 -13.51 -2.02 6.62
N HIS A 38 -13.39 -2.48 7.87
CA HIS A 38 -12.73 -1.71 8.93
C HIS A 38 -11.23 -1.97 9.02
N TYR A 39 -10.79 -3.16 8.63
CA TYR A 39 -9.38 -3.56 8.70
C TYR A 39 -8.99 -4.21 7.39
N VAL A 40 -8.46 -3.41 6.50
CA VAL A 40 -8.05 -3.87 5.18
C VAL A 40 -6.56 -4.04 5.15
N ALA A 41 -6.13 -5.25 4.84
CA ALA A 41 -4.74 -5.57 4.55
C ALA A 41 -4.56 -5.61 3.04
N LEU A 42 -3.47 -5.08 2.57
CA LEU A 42 -3.21 -4.91 1.14
C LEU A 42 -1.90 -5.58 0.77
N ASP A 43 -1.96 -6.45 -0.22
CA ASP A 43 -0.78 -7.05 -0.80
C ASP A 43 -0.28 -6.12 -1.89
N VAL A 44 0.93 -5.58 -1.70
CA VAL A 44 1.50 -4.57 -2.58
C VAL A 44 2.72 -5.14 -3.28
N LEU A 45 2.71 -5.08 -4.60
CA LEU A 45 3.89 -5.38 -5.39
C LEU A 45 4.75 -4.13 -5.46
N LEU A 46 5.87 -4.16 -4.76
CA LEU A 46 6.79 -3.04 -4.64
C LEU A 46 7.73 -2.94 -5.84
N GLU A 47 8.26 -1.75 -6.05
CA GLU A 47 9.18 -1.47 -7.16
C GLU A 47 10.49 -2.26 -7.09
N ASN A 48 10.84 -2.77 -5.89
CA ASN A 48 12.01 -3.65 -5.73
C ASN A 48 11.73 -5.11 -6.13
N GLY A 49 10.53 -5.41 -6.63
CA GLY A 49 10.14 -6.75 -7.04
C GLY A 49 9.56 -7.63 -5.95
N ARG A 50 9.51 -7.15 -4.71
CA ARG A 50 8.96 -7.90 -3.58
C ARG A 50 7.48 -7.61 -3.42
N SER A 51 6.72 -8.63 -2.99
CA SER A 51 5.34 -8.47 -2.56
C SER A 51 5.31 -8.48 -1.04
N GLU A 52 4.71 -7.46 -0.44
CA GLU A 52 4.61 -7.31 1.01
C GLU A 52 3.20 -6.96 1.40
N LEU A 53 2.81 -7.39 2.60
CA LEU A 53 1.48 -7.13 3.14
C LEU A 53 1.52 -5.90 4.04
N PHE A 54 0.60 -4.97 3.83
CA PHE A 54 0.49 -3.74 4.62
C PHE A 54 -0.94 -3.54 5.09
N TRP A 55 -1.09 -2.86 6.24
CA TRP A 55 -2.37 -2.28 6.60
C TRP A 55 -2.60 -1.02 5.76
N HIS A 56 -3.86 -0.69 5.49
CA HIS A 56 -4.19 0.47 4.65
C HIS A 56 -3.60 1.78 5.17
N HIS A 57 -3.51 1.95 6.50
CA HIS A 57 -2.97 3.18 7.08
C HIS A 57 -1.45 3.30 6.98
N GLU A 58 -0.77 2.23 6.59
CA GLU A 58 0.68 2.24 6.39
C GLU A 58 1.07 2.71 4.99
N LEU A 59 0.09 2.97 4.15
CA LEU A 59 0.29 3.35 2.76
C LEU A 59 -0.25 4.74 2.49
N GLU A 60 0.40 5.44 1.56
CA GLU A 60 -0.05 6.73 1.05
C GLU A 60 -0.45 6.55 -0.41
N GLU A 61 -1.57 7.12 -0.80
CA GLU A 61 -1.97 7.12 -2.19
C GLU A 61 -1.06 8.05 -2.99
N ILE A 62 -0.56 7.56 -4.11
CA ILE A 62 0.17 8.40 -5.05
C ILE A 62 -0.84 8.90 -6.06
N GLU A 63 -1.00 10.21 -6.14
CA GLU A 63 -1.88 10.79 -7.14
C GLU A 63 -1.34 10.44 -8.51
N GLY A 64 -2.15 9.69 -9.24
CA GLY A 64 -1.79 9.33 -10.59
C GLY A 64 -1.73 10.56 -11.47
N VAL A 65 -0.59 10.74 -12.10
CA VAL A 65 -0.49 11.72 -13.16
C VAL A 65 -1.02 11.06 -14.41
N THR A 66 -2.12 11.54 -14.84
CA THR A 66 -2.71 11.08 -16.09
C THR A 66 -2.24 11.98 -17.22
#